data_137ac2546d8bea2148cb0472a3245809
#
_entry.id   137ac2546d8bea2148cb0472a3245809
#
_cell.length_a   1.000
_cell.length_b   1.000
_cell.length_c   1.000
_cell.angle_alpha   90.00
_cell.angle_beta   90.00
_cell.angle_gamma   90.00
#
_symmetry.space_group_name_H-M   'P 1'
#
loop_
_entity.id
_entity.type
_entity.pdbx_description
1 polymer ?
#
loop_
_entity_poly.entity_id
_entity_poly.type
_entity_poly.pdbx_seq_one_letter_code
_entity_poly.pdbx_strand_id
1 'polypeptide(L)'
;MSLKHTELRKLFSNFWEKKGHKEVPPIPLVPQNDPTTLFTGSGMQQLVPNLLGEPHPLGKRLYNIQRSFRSQDIEEIGDNRHTTMFEMMGNWSLGDYFKQEQIPWFHEFLTKELSIDSKRLFVTIFAGGSGVPKDTESYDLWKKLGIPTDRIHEYDDKKNWWSRAG
;
A
#
# COMPACT_ATOMS: atom_id res chain seq x y z
N MET A 1 -20.87 5.92 10.79
CA MET A 1 -20.96 4.49 11.15
C MET A 1 -19.57 4.04 11.57
N SER A 2 -19.41 3.36 12.70
CA SER A 2 -18.10 2.83 13.11
C SER A 2 -17.90 1.49 12.40
N LEU A 3 -16.95 1.42 11.47
CA LEU A 3 -16.60 0.19 10.76
C LEU A 3 -15.82 -0.73 11.71
N LYS A 4 -16.27 -1.97 11.88
CA LYS A 4 -15.55 -2.96 12.69
C LYS A 4 -14.33 -3.47 11.92
N HIS A 5 -13.27 -3.84 12.64
CA HIS A 5 -12.05 -4.41 12.08
C HIS A 5 -12.33 -5.61 11.13
N THR A 6 -13.20 -6.53 11.54
CA THR A 6 -13.56 -7.70 10.72
C THR A 6 -14.33 -7.32 9.44
N GLU A 7 -15.10 -6.24 9.47
CA GLU A 7 -15.82 -5.73 8.31
C GLU A 7 -14.85 -5.07 7.32
N LEU A 8 -13.88 -4.29 7.83
CA LEU A 8 -12.84 -3.68 7.01
C LEU A 8 -12.03 -4.74 6.24
N ARG A 9 -11.63 -5.83 6.91
CA ARG A 9 -10.92 -6.95 6.26
C ARG A 9 -11.75 -7.56 5.13
N LYS A 10 -13.03 -7.83 5.37
CA LYS A 10 -13.95 -8.38 4.36
C LYS A 10 -14.13 -7.44 3.16
N LEU A 11 -14.30 -6.13 3.43
CA LEU A 11 -14.42 -5.14 2.36
C LEU A 11 -13.18 -5.11 1.49
N PHE A 12 -11.99 -5.11 2.11
CA PHE A 12 -10.72 -5.11 1.41
C PHE A 12 -10.55 -6.37 0.54
N SER A 13 -10.73 -7.56 1.12
CA SER A 13 -10.62 -8.82 0.39
C SER A 13 -11.60 -8.88 -0.79
N ASN A 14 -12.89 -8.63 -0.53
CA ASN A 14 -13.91 -8.66 -1.58
C ASN A 14 -13.64 -7.67 -2.71
N PHE A 15 -13.12 -6.48 -2.38
CA PHE A 15 -12.79 -5.46 -3.37
C PHE A 15 -11.68 -5.94 -4.32
N TRP A 16 -10.58 -6.45 -3.76
CA TRP A 16 -9.46 -6.89 -4.58
C TRP A 16 -9.74 -8.19 -5.34
N GLU A 17 -10.52 -9.10 -4.76
CA GLU A 17 -10.99 -10.30 -5.48
C GLU A 17 -11.83 -9.94 -6.71
N LYS A 18 -12.73 -8.96 -6.61
CA LYS A 18 -13.50 -8.42 -7.76
C LYS A 18 -12.61 -7.81 -8.84
N LYS A 19 -11.43 -7.30 -8.48
CA LYS A 19 -10.41 -6.80 -9.43
C LYS A 19 -9.48 -7.91 -9.95
N GLY A 20 -9.76 -9.19 -9.61
CA GLY A 20 -9.02 -10.37 -10.09
C GLY A 20 -7.78 -10.72 -9.29
N HIS A 21 -7.60 -10.15 -8.10
CA HIS A 21 -6.47 -10.47 -7.23
C HIS A 21 -6.71 -11.78 -6.48
N LYS A 22 -5.61 -12.45 -6.14
CA LYS A 22 -5.59 -13.66 -5.31
C LYS A 22 -5.01 -13.34 -3.93
N GLU A 23 -5.61 -13.93 -2.89
CA GLU A 23 -5.10 -13.79 -1.54
C GLU A 23 -3.79 -14.57 -1.37
N VAL A 24 -2.77 -13.88 -0.88
CA VAL A 24 -1.53 -14.50 -0.39
C VAL A 24 -1.68 -14.69 1.12
N PRO A 25 -1.61 -15.91 1.64
CA PRO A 25 -1.71 -16.16 3.07
C PRO A 25 -0.66 -15.35 3.85
N PRO A 26 -1.00 -14.82 5.04
CA PRO A 26 -0.04 -14.13 5.87
C PRO A 26 1.03 -15.09 6.39
N ILE A 27 2.27 -14.61 6.50
CA ILE A 27 3.35 -15.35 7.15
C ILE A 27 3.33 -15.10 8.67
N PRO A 28 3.96 -15.98 9.47
CA PRO A 28 4.12 -15.79 10.90
C PRO A 28 4.78 -14.44 11.23
N LEU A 29 4.41 -13.86 12.38
CA LEU A 29 5.00 -12.61 12.85
C LEU A 29 6.51 -12.75 13.11
N VAL A 30 6.94 -13.92 13.57
CA VAL A 30 8.37 -14.29 13.65
C VAL A 30 8.71 -15.05 12.36
N PRO A 31 9.50 -14.47 11.44
CA PRO A 31 9.82 -15.10 10.17
C PRO A 31 10.67 -16.35 10.40
N GLN A 32 10.34 -17.44 9.70
CA GLN A 32 11.03 -18.72 9.87
C GLN A 32 12.32 -18.84 9.04
N ASN A 33 12.43 -18.07 7.96
CA ASN A 33 13.51 -18.22 6.97
C ASN A 33 14.19 -16.88 6.63
N ASP A 34 14.10 -15.89 7.50
CA ASP A 34 14.75 -14.59 7.32
C ASP A 34 15.60 -14.26 8.56
N PRO A 35 16.90 -14.55 8.53
CA PRO A 35 17.80 -14.27 9.64
C PRO A 35 18.13 -12.77 9.80
N THR A 36 17.69 -11.93 8.87
CA THR A 36 17.98 -10.49 8.85
C THR A 36 16.97 -9.68 9.64
N THR A 37 15.78 -10.25 9.91
CA THR A 37 14.72 -9.56 10.65
C THR A 37 14.18 -10.42 11.79
N LEU A 38 13.94 -9.79 12.94
CA LEU A 38 13.33 -10.46 14.10
C LEU A 38 11.82 -10.64 13.95
N PHE A 39 11.18 -9.69 13.26
CA PHE A 39 9.74 -9.69 13.08
C PHE A 39 9.36 -9.33 11.64
N THR A 40 8.23 -9.85 11.19
CA THR A 40 7.61 -9.44 9.93
C THR A 40 7.12 -7.99 10.06
N GLY A 41 7.77 -7.09 9.33
CA GLY A 41 7.52 -5.64 9.38
C GLY A 41 6.56 -5.14 8.30
N SER A 42 6.23 -5.98 7.29
CA SER A 42 5.32 -5.58 6.20
C SER A 42 4.71 -6.77 5.49
N GLY A 43 3.56 -6.53 4.84
CA GLY A 43 2.91 -7.52 3.97
C GLY A 43 3.69 -7.84 2.69
N MET A 44 4.61 -6.96 2.32
CA MET A 44 5.45 -7.12 1.14
C MET A 44 6.66 -8.04 1.38
N GLN A 45 7.09 -8.24 2.62
CA GLN A 45 8.34 -8.93 2.94
C GLN A 45 8.42 -10.32 2.28
N GLN A 46 7.35 -11.10 2.30
CA GLN A 46 7.29 -12.41 1.64
C GLN A 46 7.28 -12.34 0.10
N LEU A 47 6.97 -11.18 -0.49
CA LEU A 47 6.85 -10.99 -1.93
C LEU A 47 8.10 -10.36 -2.57
N VAL A 48 9.13 -10.07 -1.80
CA VAL A 48 10.37 -9.44 -2.32
C VAL A 48 10.96 -10.21 -3.51
N PRO A 49 11.11 -11.55 -3.51
CA PRO A 49 11.60 -12.27 -4.68
C PRO A 49 10.72 -12.06 -5.92
N ASN A 50 9.40 -12.01 -5.74
CA ASN A 50 8.45 -11.82 -6.83
C ASN A 50 8.45 -10.38 -7.38
N LEU A 51 8.68 -9.40 -6.53
CA LEU A 51 8.89 -8.01 -6.95
C LEU A 51 10.21 -7.83 -7.71
N LEU A 52 11.20 -8.68 -7.46
CA LEU A 52 12.46 -8.75 -8.18
C LEU A 52 12.40 -9.60 -9.45
N GLY A 53 11.24 -10.13 -9.81
CA GLY A 53 10.99 -10.79 -11.08
C GLY A 53 10.71 -12.29 -11.01
N GLU A 54 10.77 -12.93 -9.84
CA GLU A 54 10.38 -14.33 -9.73
C GLU A 54 8.86 -14.49 -9.90
N PRO A 55 8.39 -15.49 -10.67
CA PRO A 55 6.97 -15.73 -10.83
C PRO A 55 6.33 -16.20 -9.52
N HIS A 56 5.15 -15.67 -9.20
CA HIS A 56 4.37 -16.15 -8.05
C HIS A 56 3.36 -17.21 -8.49
N PRO A 57 3.17 -18.33 -7.74
CA PRO A 57 2.29 -19.44 -8.13
C PRO A 57 0.81 -19.03 -8.24
N LEU A 58 0.37 -18.00 -7.52
CA LEU A 58 -1.00 -17.49 -7.60
C LEU A 58 -1.22 -16.47 -8.74
N GLY A 59 -0.18 -16.13 -9.50
CA GLY A 59 -0.25 -15.21 -10.63
C GLY A 59 0.26 -13.81 -10.33
N LYS A 60 -0.19 -12.82 -11.11
CA LYS A 60 0.38 -11.47 -11.10
C LYS A 60 -0.39 -10.44 -10.26
N ARG A 61 -1.67 -10.71 -9.93
CA ARG A 61 -2.50 -9.84 -9.10
C ARG A 61 -2.68 -10.45 -7.73
N LEU A 62 -2.09 -9.83 -6.73
CA LEU A 62 -2.02 -10.39 -5.38
C LEU A 62 -2.53 -9.37 -4.36
N TYR A 63 -3.11 -9.84 -3.26
CA TYR A 63 -3.36 -9.04 -2.08
C TYR A 63 -3.11 -9.87 -0.82
N ASN A 64 -2.83 -9.22 0.30
CA ASN A 64 -2.79 -9.88 1.60
C ASN A 64 -3.20 -8.94 2.74
N ILE A 65 -3.43 -9.54 3.90
CA ILE A 65 -3.62 -8.85 5.17
C ILE A 65 -2.61 -9.46 6.16
N GLN A 66 -1.51 -8.75 6.38
CA GLN A 66 -0.37 -9.23 7.14
C GLN A 66 -0.27 -8.55 8.51
N ARG A 67 -0.22 -9.34 9.58
CA ARG A 67 0.17 -8.84 10.90
C ARG A 67 1.64 -8.46 10.87
N SER A 68 1.93 -7.24 11.29
CA SER A 68 3.27 -6.67 11.22
C SER A 68 3.66 -6.06 12.58
N PHE A 69 4.94 -6.11 12.89
CA PHE A 69 5.51 -5.51 14.09
C PHE A 69 6.76 -4.70 13.74
N ARG A 70 6.80 -3.44 14.20
CA ARG A 70 7.93 -2.51 14.01
C ARG A 70 8.40 -2.00 15.36
N SER A 71 9.42 -2.62 15.91
CA SER A 71 10.00 -2.25 17.19
C SER A 71 10.70 -0.90 17.19
N GLN A 72 11.22 -0.48 16.04
CA GLN A 72 11.87 0.82 15.88
C GLN A 72 10.93 2.00 16.13
N ASP A 73 9.63 1.81 15.99
CA ASP A 73 8.63 2.87 16.18
C ASP A 73 8.23 3.03 17.67
N ILE A 74 8.83 2.25 18.59
CA ILE A 74 8.44 2.24 20.01
C ILE A 74 8.66 3.60 20.70
N GLU A 75 9.68 4.32 20.31
CA GLU A 75 10.00 5.64 20.88
C GLU A 75 9.00 6.72 20.46
N GLU A 76 8.26 6.49 19.39
CA GLU A 76 7.23 7.40 18.86
C GLU A 76 5.83 7.09 19.40
N ILE A 77 5.67 5.99 20.17
CA ILE A 77 4.40 5.63 20.79
C ILE A 77 4.00 6.64 21.85
N GLY A 78 2.76 7.10 21.78
CA GLY A 78 2.19 8.12 22.68
C GLY A 78 1.54 9.28 21.92
N ASP A 79 1.83 9.40 20.63
CA ASP A 79 1.05 10.24 19.74
C ASP A 79 -0.24 9.49 19.28
N ASN A 80 -1.03 10.12 18.41
CA ASN A 80 -2.25 9.53 17.88
C ASN A 80 -2.06 8.82 16.52
N ARG A 81 -0.83 8.49 16.13
CA ARG A 81 -0.48 7.98 14.79
C ARG A 81 0.36 6.73 14.80
N HIS A 82 1.33 6.63 15.73
CA HIS A 82 2.28 5.52 15.75
C HIS A 82 1.79 4.34 16.57
N THR A 83 2.03 3.15 16.06
CA THR A 83 1.80 1.87 16.72
C THR A 83 2.86 0.88 16.31
N THR A 84 3.29 0.01 17.22
CA THR A 84 4.28 -1.04 16.92
C THR A 84 3.67 -2.27 16.27
N MET A 85 2.40 -2.55 16.56
CA MET A 85 1.68 -3.70 16.01
C MET A 85 0.47 -3.23 15.19
N PHE A 86 0.33 -3.75 13.98
CA PHE A 86 -0.76 -3.40 13.06
C PHE A 86 -0.99 -4.52 12.05
N GLU A 87 -2.09 -4.45 11.33
CA GLU A 87 -2.32 -5.24 10.12
C GLU A 87 -2.09 -4.36 8.90
N MET A 88 -1.16 -4.79 8.04
CA MET A 88 -0.94 -4.16 6.75
C MET A 88 -1.81 -4.83 5.70
N MET A 89 -2.70 -4.07 5.09
CA MET A 89 -3.51 -4.50 3.96
C MET A 89 -2.87 -3.99 2.68
N GLY A 90 -2.39 -4.90 1.83
CA GLY A 90 -1.66 -4.54 0.62
C GLY A 90 -2.18 -5.27 -0.62
N ASN A 91 -2.05 -4.62 -1.77
CA ASN A 91 -2.26 -5.23 -3.07
C ASN A 91 -1.03 -5.00 -3.95
N TRP A 92 -0.75 -5.95 -4.82
CA TRP A 92 0.45 -5.95 -5.68
C TRP A 92 0.11 -6.37 -7.09
N SER A 93 0.80 -5.72 -8.04
CA SER A 93 0.83 -6.08 -9.45
C SER A 93 2.25 -6.51 -9.81
N LEU A 94 2.41 -7.77 -10.21
CA LEU A 94 3.68 -8.31 -10.67
C LEU A 94 3.78 -8.14 -12.20
N GLY A 95 3.88 -6.87 -12.65
CA GLY A 95 3.98 -6.52 -14.06
C GLY A 95 2.70 -6.80 -14.88
N ASP A 96 1.52 -6.57 -14.30
CA ASP A 96 0.22 -6.74 -14.98
C ASP A 96 -0.52 -5.42 -15.17
N TYR A 97 -0.58 -4.58 -14.15
CA TYR A 97 -1.13 -3.22 -14.21
C TYR A 97 -0.23 -2.26 -13.44
N PHE A 98 -0.46 -0.96 -13.58
CA PHE A 98 0.30 0.08 -12.89
C PHE A 98 -0.59 1.25 -12.44
N LYS A 99 -0.12 2.48 -12.53
CA LYS A 99 -0.78 3.68 -12.01
C LYS A 99 -2.17 3.94 -12.58
N GLN A 100 -2.37 3.64 -13.87
CA GLN A 100 -3.62 3.88 -14.59
C GLN A 100 -4.81 3.13 -13.97
N GLU A 101 -4.57 1.96 -13.43
CA GLU A 101 -5.56 1.12 -12.75
C GLU A 101 -5.50 1.31 -11.24
N GLN A 102 -4.29 1.29 -10.64
CA GLN A 102 -4.11 1.32 -9.19
C GLN A 102 -4.69 2.57 -8.56
N ILE A 103 -4.42 3.75 -9.12
CA ILE A 103 -4.88 5.02 -8.55
C ILE A 103 -6.40 5.12 -8.56
N PRO A 104 -7.12 4.87 -9.69
CA PRO A 104 -8.57 4.83 -9.68
C PRO A 104 -9.16 3.77 -8.74
N TRP A 105 -8.60 2.57 -8.69
CA TRP A 105 -9.10 1.51 -7.81
C TRP A 105 -8.94 1.87 -6.33
N PHE A 106 -7.79 2.43 -5.97
CA PHE A 106 -7.56 2.85 -4.59
C PHE A 106 -8.49 4.01 -4.19
N HIS A 107 -8.68 4.99 -5.07
CA HIS A 107 -9.66 6.04 -4.88
C HIS A 107 -11.08 5.49 -4.74
N GLU A 108 -11.46 4.53 -5.59
CA GLU A 108 -12.76 3.84 -5.52
C GLU A 108 -12.93 3.14 -4.17
N PHE A 109 -11.93 2.39 -3.70
CA PHE A 109 -11.97 1.71 -2.42
C PHE A 109 -12.21 2.70 -1.26
N LEU A 110 -11.43 3.79 -1.21
CA LEU A 110 -11.56 4.79 -0.16
C LEU A 110 -12.93 5.49 -0.18
N THR A 111 -13.41 5.89 -1.34
CA THR A 111 -14.60 6.74 -1.44
C THR A 111 -15.91 5.97 -1.50
N LYS A 112 -15.92 4.80 -2.13
CA LYS A 112 -17.14 3.98 -2.27
C LYS A 112 -17.24 2.90 -1.19
N GLU A 113 -16.21 2.07 -1.02
CA GLU A 113 -16.28 0.97 -0.07
C GLU A 113 -16.17 1.47 1.39
N LEU A 114 -15.25 2.40 1.66
CA LEU A 114 -15.07 2.98 2.99
C LEU A 114 -15.89 4.24 3.24
N SER A 115 -16.58 4.78 2.22
CA SER A 115 -17.38 6.00 2.31
C SER A 115 -16.62 7.20 2.88
N ILE A 116 -15.33 7.30 2.58
CA ILE A 116 -14.52 8.46 2.96
C ILE A 116 -14.84 9.60 1.98
N ASP A 117 -15.23 10.75 2.52
CA ASP A 117 -15.44 11.94 1.70
C ASP A 117 -14.13 12.31 0.98
N SER A 118 -14.18 12.40 -0.35
CA SER A 118 -13.01 12.76 -1.18
C SER A 118 -12.39 14.11 -0.78
N LYS A 119 -13.18 15.00 -0.18
CA LYS A 119 -12.68 16.28 0.38
C LYS A 119 -11.72 16.09 1.56
N ARG A 120 -11.63 14.91 2.14
CA ARG A 120 -10.70 14.57 3.22
C ARG A 120 -9.41 13.94 2.73
N LEU A 121 -9.32 13.63 1.43
CA LEU A 121 -8.16 13.01 0.84
C LEU A 121 -7.09 14.05 0.50
N PHE A 122 -5.87 13.75 0.90
CA PHE A 122 -4.65 14.41 0.48
C PHE A 122 -3.75 13.36 -0.13
N VAL A 123 -3.11 13.69 -1.23
CA VAL A 123 -2.24 12.76 -1.96
C VAL A 123 -0.86 13.36 -2.15
N THR A 124 0.13 12.50 -2.28
CA THR A 124 1.50 12.92 -2.57
C THR A 124 1.97 12.28 -3.87
N ILE A 125 2.78 13.01 -4.61
CA ILE A 125 3.47 12.54 -5.79
C ILE A 125 4.96 12.85 -5.69
N PHE A 126 5.77 12.14 -6.46
CA PHE A 126 7.19 12.43 -6.55
C PHE A 126 7.45 13.72 -7.33
N ALA A 127 8.17 14.64 -6.70
CA ALA A 127 8.46 15.96 -7.27
C ALA A 127 9.55 15.95 -8.36
N GLY A 128 10.24 14.82 -8.53
CA GLY A 128 11.45 14.71 -9.34
C GLY A 128 12.71 14.92 -8.51
N GLY A 129 13.83 14.37 -8.99
CA GLY A 129 15.12 14.48 -8.34
C GLY A 129 16.06 13.33 -8.71
N SER A 130 17.34 13.48 -8.44
CA SER A 130 18.36 12.43 -8.68
C SER A 130 18.34 11.82 -10.09
N GLY A 131 18.01 12.63 -11.11
CA GLY A 131 17.92 12.17 -12.50
C GLY A 131 16.60 11.52 -12.89
N VAL A 132 15.65 11.40 -11.96
CA VAL A 132 14.30 10.88 -12.21
C VAL A 132 13.30 12.04 -12.36
N PRO A 133 12.48 12.06 -13.44
CA PRO A 133 11.53 13.14 -13.66
C PRO A 133 10.38 13.11 -12.63
N LYS A 134 9.71 14.26 -12.49
CA LYS A 134 8.48 14.38 -11.72
C LYS A 134 7.41 13.41 -12.20
N ASP A 135 6.66 12.83 -11.26
CA ASP A 135 5.53 11.92 -11.56
C ASP A 135 4.27 12.70 -11.98
N THR A 136 4.30 13.22 -13.21
CA THR A 136 3.18 13.94 -13.80
C THR A 136 1.98 13.04 -14.10
N GLU A 137 2.22 11.75 -14.38
CA GLU A 137 1.16 10.77 -14.62
C GLU A 137 0.25 10.61 -13.40
N SER A 138 0.83 10.38 -12.22
CA SER A 138 0.04 10.30 -10.98
C SER A 138 -0.67 11.62 -10.68
N TYR A 139 -0.02 12.77 -10.92
CA TYR A 139 -0.65 14.07 -10.76
C TYR A 139 -1.93 14.20 -11.59
N ASP A 140 -1.84 13.89 -12.88
CA ASP A 140 -2.96 14.01 -13.81
C ASP A 140 -4.09 13.02 -13.48
N LEU A 141 -3.75 11.80 -13.05
CA LEU A 141 -4.74 10.79 -12.61
C LEU A 141 -5.51 11.28 -11.39
N TRP A 142 -4.84 11.78 -10.35
CA TRP A 142 -5.50 12.30 -9.15
C TRP A 142 -6.38 13.50 -9.46
N LYS A 143 -5.91 14.41 -10.30
CA LYS A 143 -6.69 15.56 -10.77
C LYS A 143 -7.94 15.11 -11.54
N LYS A 144 -7.81 14.11 -12.43
CA LYS A 144 -8.95 13.52 -13.17
C LYS A 144 -9.98 12.88 -12.25
N LEU A 145 -9.56 12.34 -11.11
CA LEU A 145 -10.45 11.77 -10.09
C LEU A 145 -11.10 12.82 -9.18
N GLY A 146 -10.82 14.11 -9.43
CA GLY A 146 -11.46 15.23 -8.72
C GLY A 146 -10.73 15.64 -7.43
N ILE A 147 -9.49 15.20 -7.21
CA ILE A 147 -8.69 15.73 -6.11
C ILE A 147 -8.23 17.15 -6.46
N PRO A 148 -8.54 18.16 -5.62
CA PRO A 148 -8.14 19.54 -5.85
C PRO A 148 -6.61 19.68 -5.86
N THR A 149 -6.09 20.60 -6.66
CA THR A 149 -4.63 20.77 -6.85
C THR A 149 -3.90 21.18 -5.57
N ASP A 150 -4.55 21.91 -4.69
CA ASP A 150 -4.03 22.29 -3.37
C ASP A 150 -3.94 21.11 -2.38
N ARG A 151 -4.44 19.94 -2.76
CA ARG A 151 -4.37 18.68 -1.99
C ARG A 151 -3.49 17.62 -2.65
N ILE A 152 -2.84 17.94 -3.74
CA ILE A 152 -1.83 17.11 -4.39
C ILE A 152 -0.47 17.70 -4.04
N HIS A 153 0.22 17.09 -3.08
CA HIS A 153 1.51 17.56 -2.59
C HIS A 153 2.66 16.87 -3.31
N GLU A 154 3.69 17.65 -3.59
CA GLU A 154 4.89 17.18 -4.27
C GLU A 154 6.02 17.05 -3.25
N TYR A 155 6.60 15.86 -3.14
CA TYR A 155 7.71 15.61 -2.24
C TYR A 155 8.84 14.84 -2.94
N ASP A 156 10.02 14.91 -2.36
CA ASP A 156 11.22 14.19 -2.79
C ASP A 156 11.13 12.66 -2.54
N ASP A 157 12.20 11.97 -2.81
CA ASP A 157 12.37 10.53 -2.63
C ASP A 157 12.15 10.09 -1.17
N LYS A 158 12.58 10.88 -0.20
CA LYS A 158 12.44 10.57 1.23
C LYS A 158 10.99 10.26 1.63
N LYS A 159 10.01 10.89 0.97
CA LYS A 159 8.59 10.71 1.28
C LYS A 159 7.80 9.88 0.28
N ASN A 160 8.35 9.67 -0.93
CA ASN A 160 7.62 9.00 -2.00
C ASN A 160 8.29 7.74 -2.55
N TRP A 161 9.51 7.44 -2.12
CA TRP A 161 10.20 6.24 -2.56
C TRP A 161 10.35 5.22 -1.45
N TRP A 162 10.24 3.97 -1.86
CA TRP A 162 10.60 2.84 -1.04
C TRP A 162 11.89 2.22 -1.59
N SER A 163 12.98 2.38 -0.85
CA SER A 163 14.35 2.18 -1.35
C SER A 163 14.81 0.71 -1.44
N ARG A 164 14.00 -0.27 -0.98
CA ARG A 164 14.42 -1.68 -1.01
C ARG A 164 14.05 -2.44 -2.28
N ALA A 165 13.27 -1.87 -3.19
CA ALA A 165 12.84 -2.51 -4.42
C ALA A 165 13.22 -1.74 -5.69
N GLY A 166 13.93 -0.66 -5.57
CA GLY A 166 14.35 0.15 -6.73
C GLY A 166 15.68 0.80 -6.50
#